data_0307ff5d77e4784656b40c581e3e8ae9
#
_entry.id   0307ff5d77e4784656b40c581e3e8ae9
#
_cell.length_a   1.000
_cell.length_b   1.000
_cell.length_c   1.000
_cell.angle_alpha   90.00
_cell.angle_beta   90.00
_cell.angle_gamma   90.00
#
_symmetry.space_group_name_H-M   'P 1'
#
loop_
_entity.id
_entity.type
_entity.pdbx_description
1 polymer ?
#
loop_
_entity_poly.entity_id
_entity_poly.type
_entity_poly.pdbx_seq_one_letter_code
_entity_poly.pdbx_strand_id
1 'polypeptide(L)'
;VQDIANGSDELYGEGVPIEHGTNPDERFSSGGVDHTHQYIVANALKILSNDKGNSAFNGELNSSILMEATDWPDKLGNETDAGTFAGHFYDPDTGKNWLGQKSPTARTRAESYFQAAVNAYRAGDVQLAMSNLGKGTHYVSDLNEPHHASNLTAVNSNHSAFEKYVDKNRK
;
A
#
# COMPACT_ATOMS: atom_id res chain seq x y z
N VAL A 1 -21.99 3.34 -4.81
CA VAL A 1 -21.25 2.09 -5.04
C VAL A 1 -21.40 1.67 -6.51
N GLN A 2 -22.62 1.75 -7.06
CA GLN A 2 -22.90 1.38 -8.47
C GLN A 2 -22.28 2.37 -9.48
N ASP A 3 -22.17 3.63 -9.14
CA ASP A 3 -21.60 4.68 -10.00
C ASP A 3 -20.08 4.61 -10.12
N ILE A 4 -19.40 4.05 -9.10
CA ILE A 4 -17.95 3.81 -9.14
C ILE A 4 -17.60 2.62 -10.07
N ALA A 5 -18.46 1.59 -10.10
CA ALA A 5 -18.27 0.45 -10.97
C ALA A 5 -18.47 0.79 -12.47
N ASN A 6 -19.37 1.72 -12.78
CA ASN A 6 -19.62 2.16 -14.15
C ASN A 6 -18.57 3.17 -14.66
N GLY A 7 -17.88 3.89 -13.76
CA GLY A 7 -16.82 4.82 -14.12
C GLY A 7 -15.52 4.16 -14.54
N SER A 8 -15.33 2.88 -14.26
CA SER A 8 -14.11 2.16 -14.63
C SER A 8 -13.98 1.91 -16.14
N ASP A 9 -15.10 1.73 -16.83
CA ASP A 9 -15.10 1.48 -18.27
C ASP A 9 -14.81 2.73 -19.11
N GLU A 10 -15.14 3.93 -18.60
CA GLU A 10 -14.81 5.19 -19.27
C GLU A 10 -13.34 5.62 -19.06
N LEU A 11 -12.70 5.18 -17.96
CA LEU A 11 -11.29 5.47 -17.68
C LEU A 11 -10.32 4.66 -18.55
N TYR A 12 -10.76 3.53 -19.10
CA TYR A 12 -9.89 2.61 -19.82
C TYR A 12 -10.06 2.65 -21.34
N GLY A 13 -10.62 3.63 -21.95
CA GLY A 13 -10.73 3.83 -23.39
C GLY A 13 -10.71 2.52 -24.22
N GLU A 14 -11.56 2.40 -25.23
CA GLU A 14 -11.61 1.25 -26.12
C GLU A 14 -10.21 0.88 -26.64
N GLY A 15 -9.70 -0.31 -26.26
CA GLY A 15 -8.50 -0.87 -26.88
C GLY A 15 -7.35 -1.29 -25.93
N VAL A 16 -7.52 -1.23 -24.62
CA VAL A 16 -6.52 -1.85 -23.73
C VAL A 16 -6.82 -3.37 -23.67
N PRO A 17 -5.93 -4.24 -24.22
CA PRO A 17 -6.10 -5.67 -24.07
C PRO A 17 -6.10 -6.03 -22.57
N ILE A 18 -7.14 -6.69 -22.10
CA ILE A 18 -7.13 -7.32 -20.78
C ILE A 18 -6.18 -8.51 -20.88
N GLU A 19 -4.88 -8.26 -20.68
CA GLU A 19 -3.95 -9.34 -20.45
C GLU A 19 -4.25 -9.93 -19.09
N HIS A 20 -4.82 -11.11 -19.05
CA HIS A 20 -4.87 -11.95 -17.85
C HIS A 20 -3.45 -12.39 -17.52
N GLY A 21 -2.67 -11.50 -16.91
CA GLY A 21 -1.33 -11.78 -16.44
C GLY A 21 -1.41 -12.78 -15.29
N THR A 22 -0.84 -13.94 -15.47
CA THR A 22 -0.65 -14.96 -14.43
C THR A 22 0.57 -14.66 -13.55
N ASN A 23 1.10 -13.43 -13.59
CA ASN A 23 2.27 -13.06 -12.81
C ASN A 23 1.83 -12.48 -11.44
N PRO A 24 2.14 -13.16 -10.33
CA PRO A 24 1.82 -12.67 -9.00
C PRO A 24 2.56 -11.39 -8.58
N ASP A 25 3.52 -10.90 -9.39
CA ASP A 25 4.37 -9.75 -9.06
C ASP A 25 3.79 -8.39 -9.51
N GLU A 26 2.52 -8.32 -9.93
CA GLU A 26 1.90 -7.09 -10.42
C GLU A 26 0.99 -6.47 -9.36
N ARG A 27 1.58 -5.64 -8.51
CA ARG A 27 0.93 -4.81 -7.49
C ARG A 27 1.37 -3.38 -7.64
N PHE A 28 0.82 -2.46 -6.84
CA PHE A 28 1.44 -1.15 -6.69
C PHE A 28 2.95 -1.36 -6.57
N SER A 29 3.68 -1.07 -7.64
CA SER A 29 5.07 -1.52 -7.75
C SER A 29 5.88 -0.96 -6.61
N SER A 30 6.65 -1.81 -5.96
CA SER A 30 7.66 -1.43 -4.97
C SER A 30 9.01 -1.27 -5.63
N GLY A 31 9.76 -0.23 -5.30
CA GLY A 31 11.14 -0.08 -5.80
C GLY A 31 11.60 1.33 -6.12
N GLY A 32 11.20 2.33 -5.35
CA GLY A 32 11.71 3.70 -5.42
C GLY A 32 10.61 4.76 -5.50
N VAL A 33 11.02 6.04 -5.48
CA VAL A 33 10.07 7.19 -5.56
C VAL A 33 9.24 7.20 -6.84
N ASP A 34 9.56 6.35 -7.79
CA ASP A 34 8.82 6.17 -9.02
C ASP A 34 7.67 5.15 -8.90
N HIS A 35 7.45 4.58 -7.71
CA HIS A 35 6.39 3.62 -7.44
C HIS A 35 5.34 4.19 -6.49
N THR A 36 4.10 3.71 -6.58
CA THR A 36 2.94 4.37 -5.98
C THR A 36 3.03 4.47 -4.46
N HIS A 37 3.41 3.41 -3.75
CA HIS A 37 3.53 3.46 -2.28
C HIS A 37 4.52 4.53 -1.81
N GLN A 38 5.72 4.57 -2.39
CA GLN A 38 6.72 5.58 -2.05
C GLN A 38 6.31 6.98 -2.50
N TYR A 39 5.66 7.12 -3.65
CA TYR A 39 5.13 8.40 -4.12
C TYR A 39 4.11 8.99 -3.15
N ILE A 40 3.17 8.18 -2.65
CA ILE A 40 2.18 8.59 -1.63
C ILE A 40 2.90 9.08 -0.37
N VAL A 41 3.83 8.29 0.15
CA VAL A 41 4.58 8.64 1.37
C VAL A 41 5.44 9.88 1.17
N ALA A 42 6.13 10.02 0.05
CA ALA A 42 6.92 11.21 -0.27
C ALA A 42 6.07 12.48 -0.27
N ASN A 43 4.87 12.43 -0.84
CA ASN A 43 3.95 13.57 -0.83
C ASN A 43 3.38 13.84 0.56
N ALA A 44 3.05 12.81 1.35
CA ALA A 44 2.64 12.96 2.74
C ALA A 44 3.73 13.64 3.58
N LEU A 45 5.00 13.27 3.40
CA LEU A 45 6.14 13.91 4.05
C LEU A 45 6.29 15.38 3.66
N LYS A 46 6.08 15.73 2.38
CA LYS A 46 6.09 17.14 1.92
C LYS A 46 4.98 17.95 2.59
N ILE A 47 3.76 17.41 2.65
CA ILE A 47 2.63 18.06 3.32
C ILE A 47 2.95 18.27 4.80
N LEU A 48 3.44 17.25 5.48
CA LEU A 48 3.80 17.32 6.88
C LEU A 48 4.91 18.36 7.14
N SER A 49 5.93 18.41 6.27
CA SER A 49 7.01 19.40 6.34
C SER A 49 6.48 20.83 6.16
N ASN A 50 5.54 21.04 5.25
CA ASN A 50 4.89 22.34 5.07
C ASN A 50 4.09 22.76 6.30
N ASP A 51 3.37 21.83 6.94
CA ASP A 51 2.49 22.13 8.07
C ASP A 51 3.22 22.26 9.40
N LYS A 52 4.29 21.51 9.61
CA LYS A 52 4.99 21.37 10.89
C LYS A 52 6.46 21.77 10.84
N GLY A 53 6.98 22.12 9.68
CA GLY A 53 8.39 22.43 9.45
C GLY A 53 9.26 21.17 9.26
N ASN A 54 10.48 21.41 8.77
CA ASN A 54 11.40 20.32 8.39
C ASN A 54 11.91 19.46 9.57
N SER A 55 11.70 19.92 10.81
CA SER A 55 12.09 19.18 12.02
C SER A 55 11.12 18.04 12.38
N ALA A 56 9.95 17.94 11.72
CA ALA A 56 8.93 16.95 12.05
C ALA A 56 9.45 15.49 11.99
N PHE A 57 10.46 15.22 11.15
CA PHE A 57 11.07 13.89 10.98
C PHE A 57 12.51 13.75 11.47
N ASN A 58 13.08 14.77 12.11
CA ASN A 58 14.44 14.72 12.66
C ASN A 58 15.53 14.25 11.69
N GLY A 59 15.38 14.56 10.39
CA GLY A 59 16.44 14.42 9.44
C GLY A 59 16.18 13.43 8.28
N GLU A 60 17.09 13.48 7.34
CA GLU A 60 17.05 12.74 6.07
C GLU A 60 17.12 11.22 6.26
N LEU A 61 17.89 10.75 7.26
CA LEU A 61 18.01 9.32 7.56
C LEU A 61 16.66 8.70 7.96
N ASN A 62 15.89 9.39 8.80
CA ASN A 62 14.58 8.87 9.25
C ASN A 62 13.58 8.80 8.09
N SER A 63 13.57 9.78 7.21
CA SER A 63 12.75 9.77 6.00
C SER A 63 13.16 8.64 5.06
N SER A 64 14.44 8.37 4.90
CA SER A 64 14.97 7.28 4.09
C SER A 64 14.54 5.91 4.61
N ILE A 65 14.68 5.66 5.92
CA ILE A 65 14.25 4.41 6.55
C ILE A 65 12.76 4.19 6.36
N LEU A 66 11.94 5.22 6.57
CA LEU A 66 10.50 5.15 6.38
C LEU A 66 10.13 4.83 4.94
N MET A 67 10.75 5.51 3.96
CA MET A 67 10.54 5.30 2.54
C MET A 67 10.91 3.88 2.10
N GLU A 68 12.05 3.37 2.53
CA GLU A 68 12.50 2.00 2.23
C GLU A 68 11.56 0.95 2.83
N ALA A 69 11.12 1.17 4.07
CA ALA A 69 10.25 0.26 4.78
C ALA A 69 8.83 0.20 4.16
N THR A 70 8.41 1.24 3.47
CA THR A 70 7.13 1.27 2.76
C THR A 70 7.05 0.22 1.64
N ASP A 71 8.16 -0.14 1.01
CA ASP A 71 8.19 -1.17 -0.03
C ASP A 71 8.42 -2.59 0.53
N TRP A 72 8.83 -2.69 1.78
CA TRP A 72 9.28 -3.96 2.35
C TRP A 72 8.20 -5.06 2.33
N PRO A 73 6.90 -4.80 2.61
CA PRO A 73 5.88 -5.84 2.65
C PRO A 73 5.71 -6.61 1.33
N ASP A 74 5.84 -5.92 0.21
CA ASP A 74 5.67 -6.50 -1.13
C ASP A 74 6.87 -7.28 -1.64
N LYS A 75 8.03 -7.09 -1.03
CA LYS A 75 9.24 -7.83 -1.44
C LYS A 75 9.08 -9.31 -1.19
N LEU A 76 9.45 -10.10 -2.19
CA LEU A 76 9.33 -11.57 -2.14
C LEU A 76 9.98 -12.13 -0.88
N GLY A 77 9.26 -13.00 -0.18
CA GLY A 77 9.71 -13.62 1.07
C GLY A 77 9.37 -12.85 2.34
N ASN A 78 8.86 -11.62 2.24
CA ASN A 78 8.40 -10.87 3.40
C ASN A 78 6.93 -11.16 3.72
N GLU A 79 6.02 -10.20 3.61
CA GLU A 79 4.61 -10.40 3.96
C GLU A 79 3.73 -10.77 2.75
N THR A 80 4.28 -11.58 1.85
CA THR A 80 3.61 -12.05 0.64
C THR A 80 2.61 -13.18 0.89
N ASP A 81 2.44 -13.66 2.14
CA ASP A 81 1.48 -14.69 2.54
C ASP A 81 1.54 -15.93 1.65
N ALA A 82 2.76 -16.46 1.43
CA ALA A 82 3.03 -17.57 0.52
C ALA A 82 2.53 -17.33 -0.93
N GLY A 83 2.58 -16.10 -1.38
CA GLY A 83 2.17 -15.68 -2.72
C GLY A 83 0.68 -15.36 -2.88
N THR A 84 -0.11 -15.48 -1.82
CA THR A 84 -1.55 -15.13 -1.87
C THR A 84 -1.80 -13.64 -1.64
N PHE A 85 -0.88 -12.95 -0.96
CA PHE A 85 -0.98 -11.54 -0.55
C PHE A 85 -2.26 -11.20 0.22
N ALA A 86 -2.87 -12.20 0.83
CA ALA A 86 -4.15 -12.05 1.51
C ALA A 86 -4.15 -10.95 2.57
N GLY A 87 -3.02 -10.76 3.26
CA GLY A 87 -2.85 -9.71 4.26
C GLY A 87 -2.76 -8.28 3.72
N HIS A 88 -2.73 -8.08 2.39
CA HIS A 88 -2.81 -6.78 1.72
C HIS A 88 -4.26 -6.36 1.42
N PHE A 89 -5.22 -7.24 1.65
CA PHE A 89 -6.63 -7.03 1.36
C PHE A 89 -7.45 -6.84 2.65
N TYR A 90 -8.48 -6.02 2.55
CA TYR A 90 -9.48 -5.86 3.60
C TYR A 90 -10.76 -5.26 3.05
N ASP A 91 -11.81 -6.04 3.03
CA ASP A 91 -13.16 -5.56 2.73
C ASP A 91 -13.83 -5.08 4.03
N PRO A 92 -14.17 -3.79 4.15
CA PRO A 92 -14.77 -3.24 5.35
C PRO A 92 -16.18 -3.76 5.63
N ASP A 93 -16.92 -4.20 4.61
CA ASP A 93 -18.27 -4.72 4.78
C ASP A 93 -18.27 -6.10 5.45
N THR A 94 -17.27 -6.92 5.16
CA THR A 94 -17.13 -8.27 5.75
C THR A 94 -16.13 -8.34 6.90
N GLY A 95 -15.20 -7.38 6.98
CA GLY A 95 -14.11 -7.39 7.92
C GLY A 95 -13.04 -8.44 7.63
N LYS A 96 -12.93 -8.92 6.38
CA LYS A 96 -12.09 -10.06 5.98
C LYS A 96 -11.23 -9.72 4.77
N ASN A 97 -10.16 -10.52 4.59
CA ASN A 97 -9.40 -10.55 3.34
C ASN A 97 -10.11 -11.43 2.30
N TRP A 98 -9.55 -11.51 1.08
CA TRP A 98 -10.15 -12.26 -0.03
C TRP A 98 -10.19 -13.79 0.17
N LEU A 99 -9.40 -14.34 1.11
CA LEU A 99 -9.49 -15.73 1.55
C LEU A 99 -10.56 -15.96 2.63
N GLY A 100 -11.31 -14.91 3.01
CA GLY A 100 -12.33 -15.00 4.06
C GLY A 100 -11.78 -15.00 5.49
N GLN A 101 -10.51 -14.64 5.66
CA GLN A 101 -9.85 -14.60 6.96
C GLN A 101 -10.00 -13.20 7.61
N LYS A 102 -10.15 -13.17 8.93
CA LYS A 102 -10.18 -11.92 9.72
C LYS A 102 -8.77 -11.40 10.03
N SER A 103 -7.74 -12.23 9.88
CA SER A 103 -6.33 -11.90 10.06
C SER A 103 -5.47 -12.94 9.32
N PRO A 104 -4.34 -12.54 8.66
CA PRO A 104 -3.94 -11.15 8.46
C PRO A 104 -4.85 -10.41 7.45
N THR A 105 -5.05 -9.13 7.67
CA THR A 105 -5.67 -8.20 6.71
C THR A 105 -4.84 -6.92 6.63
N ALA A 106 -5.00 -6.11 5.59
CA ALA A 106 -4.33 -4.81 5.49
C ALA A 106 -4.60 -3.95 6.72
N ARG A 107 -5.82 -3.98 7.25
CA ARG A 107 -6.17 -3.27 8.47
C ARG A 107 -5.43 -3.80 9.70
N THR A 108 -5.43 -5.10 9.96
CA THR A 108 -4.77 -5.66 11.14
C THR A 108 -3.26 -5.45 11.11
N ARG A 109 -2.65 -5.47 9.94
CA ARG A 109 -1.21 -5.16 9.76
C ARG A 109 -0.92 -3.67 9.95
N ALA A 110 -1.72 -2.77 9.38
CA ALA A 110 -1.58 -1.34 9.60
C ALA A 110 -1.64 -0.99 11.10
N GLU A 111 -2.64 -1.48 11.82
CA GLU A 111 -2.81 -1.27 13.26
C GLU A 111 -1.62 -1.84 14.07
N SER A 112 -1.16 -3.05 13.74
CA SER A 112 -0.03 -3.69 14.41
C SER A 112 1.28 -2.92 14.24
N TYR A 113 1.59 -2.52 13.00
CA TYR A 113 2.80 -1.75 12.71
C TYR A 113 2.77 -0.34 13.33
N PHE A 114 1.61 0.31 13.31
CA PHE A 114 1.47 1.60 13.97
C PHE A 114 1.72 1.49 15.48
N GLN A 115 1.15 0.48 16.12
CA GLN A 115 1.40 0.24 17.56
C GLN A 115 2.87 -0.08 17.84
N ALA A 116 3.52 -0.88 16.98
CA ALA A 116 4.95 -1.18 17.08
C ALA A 116 5.82 0.07 16.90
N ALA A 117 5.44 0.96 15.96
CA ALA A 117 6.13 2.23 15.75
C ALA A 117 6.02 3.14 16.99
N VAL A 118 4.84 3.26 17.58
CA VAL A 118 4.63 4.04 18.80
C VAL A 118 5.45 3.50 19.97
N ASN A 119 5.48 2.18 20.13
CA ASN A 119 6.24 1.53 21.22
C ASN A 119 7.75 1.74 21.04
N ALA A 120 8.28 1.58 19.82
CA ALA A 120 9.68 1.83 19.50
C ALA A 120 10.07 3.30 19.75
N TYR A 121 9.23 4.23 19.31
CA TYR A 121 9.45 5.67 19.53
C TYR A 121 9.51 6.02 21.01
N ARG A 122 8.58 5.48 21.82
CA ARG A 122 8.58 5.67 23.28
C ARG A 122 9.79 5.07 23.96
N ALA A 123 10.35 4.01 23.41
CA ALA A 123 11.59 3.39 23.90
C ALA A 123 12.86 4.15 23.46
N GLY A 124 12.73 5.19 22.64
CA GLY A 124 13.86 5.97 22.11
C GLY A 124 14.49 5.37 20.84
N ASP A 125 13.98 4.26 20.32
CA ASP A 125 14.44 3.65 19.07
C ASP A 125 13.72 4.26 17.87
N VAL A 126 14.20 5.44 17.46
CA VAL A 126 13.59 6.21 16.37
C VAL A 126 13.70 5.48 15.02
N GLN A 127 14.80 4.78 14.77
CA GLN A 127 14.99 4.07 13.50
C GLN A 127 14.01 2.90 13.36
N LEU A 128 13.84 2.11 14.42
CA LEU A 128 12.84 1.04 14.46
C LEU A 128 11.43 1.62 14.34
N ALA A 129 11.16 2.75 14.99
CA ALA A 129 9.87 3.43 14.86
C ALA A 129 9.58 3.84 13.41
N MET A 130 10.55 4.42 12.69
CA MET A 130 10.39 4.79 11.28
C MET A 130 10.23 3.57 10.37
N SER A 131 10.96 2.50 10.62
CA SER A 131 10.80 1.23 9.89
C SER A 131 9.38 0.66 10.06
N ASN A 132 8.88 0.57 11.29
CA ASN A 132 7.53 0.10 11.54
C ASN A 132 6.47 1.05 10.95
N LEU A 133 6.67 2.36 11.06
CA LEU A 133 5.75 3.34 10.47
C LEU A 133 5.69 3.19 8.95
N GLY A 134 6.83 3.00 8.28
CA GLY A 134 6.88 2.77 6.83
C GLY A 134 6.09 1.52 6.42
N LYS A 135 6.26 0.40 7.12
CA LYS A 135 5.47 -0.81 6.87
C LYS A 135 3.97 -0.58 7.11
N GLY A 136 3.62 0.17 8.15
CA GLY A 136 2.23 0.53 8.43
C GLY A 136 1.62 1.41 7.33
N THR A 137 2.37 2.38 6.80
CA THR A 137 1.89 3.26 5.71
C THR A 137 1.67 2.51 4.39
N HIS A 138 2.43 1.44 4.13
CA HIS A 138 2.15 0.53 3.02
C HIS A 138 0.70 0.02 3.10
N TYR A 139 0.32 -0.61 4.21
CA TYR A 139 -1.03 -1.15 4.38
C TYR A 139 -2.11 -0.08 4.45
N VAL A 140 -1.81 1.13 4.90
CA VAL A 140 -2.74 2.26 4.81
C VAL A 140 -3.01 2.63 3.36
N SER A 141 -2.01 2.60 2.49
CA SER A 141 -2.22 2.82 1.05
C SER A 141 -3.00 1.68 0.40
N ASP A 142 -2.75 0.42 0.76
CA ASP A 142 -3.56 -0.73 0.34
C ASP A 142 -5.05 -0.58 0.70
N LEU A 143 -5.35 -0.11 1.91
CA LEU A 143 -6.73 0.15 2.35
C LEU A 143 -7.45 1.21 1.51
N ASN A 144 -6.71 2.05 0.79
CA ASN A 144 -7.24 3.08 -0.11
C ASN A 144 -7.20 2.65 -1.58
N GLU A 145 -6.67 1.48 -1.89
CA GLU A 145 -6.71 0.90 -3.23
C GLU A 145 -8.05 0.15 -3.40
N PRO A 146 -8.88 0.50 -4.42
CA PRO A 146 -10.25 0.00 -4.54
C PRO A 146 -10.36 -1.52 -4.61
N HIS A 147 -9.42 -2.20 -5.28
CA HIS A 147 -9.43 -3.66 -5.41
C HIS A 147 -9.06 -4.35 -4.10
N HIS A 148 -8.06 -3.82 -3.37
CA HIS A 148 -7.69 -4.31 -2.04
C HIS A 148 -8.83 -4.13 -1.03
N ALA A 149 -9.53 -3.00 -1.10
CA ALA A 149 -10.67 -2.68 -0.23
C ALA A 149 -11.96 -3.44 -0.59
N SER A 150 -11.99 -4.12 -1.74
CA SER A 150 -13.16 -4.88 -2.22
C SER A 150 -12.88 -6.37 -2.42
N ASN A 151 -11.72 -6.85 -1.98
CA ASN A 151 -11.27 -8.24 -2.17
C ASN A 151 -11.25 -8.69 -3.65
N LEU A 152 -10.97 -7.77 -4.56
CA LEU A 152 -10.85 -8.02 -6.00
C LEU A 152 -9.38 -8.33 -6.34
N THR A 153 -9.10 -9.58 -6.64
CA THR A 153 -7.75 -10.05 -6.98
C THR A 153 -7.46 -9.89 -8.47
N ALA A 154 -6.18 -9.98 -8.87
CA ALA A 154 -5.77 -9.96 -10.27
C ALA A 154 -6.38 -11.10 -11.11
N VAL A 155 -6.87 -12.17 -10.47
CA VAL A 155 -7.49 -13.32 -11.16
C VAL A 155 -8.93 -13.04 -11.57
N ASN A 156 -9.66 -12.24 -10.78
CA ASN A 156 -11.09 -12.03 -10.97
C ASN A 156 -11.47 -10.58 -11.29
N SER A 157 -10.47 -9.72 -11.55
CA SER A 157 -10.69 -8.30 -11.84
C SER A 157 -9.54 -7.71 -12.68
N ASN A 158 -9.66 -6.43 -13.02
CA ASN A 158 -8.62 -5.66 -13.71
C ASN A 158 -7.59 -5.03 -12.74
N HIS A 159 -7.42 -5.57 -11.56
CA HIS A 159 -6.55 -5.09 -10.48
C HIS A 159 -5.15 -4.71 -10.99
N SER A 160 -4.41 -5.64 -11.59
CA SER A 160 -3.06 -5.38 -12.09
C SER A 160 -3.01 -4.29 -13.18
N ALA A 161 -4.03 -4.20 -14.03
CA ALA A 161 -4.10 -3.15 -15.04
C ALA A 161 -4.33 -1.78 -14.41
N PHE A 162 -5.16 -1.71 -13.37
CA PHE A 162 -5.42 -0.49 -12.60
C PHE A 162 -4.14 -0.01 -11.90
N GLU A 163 -3.41 -0.88 -11.22
CA GLU A 163 -2.17 -0.51 -10.54
C GLU A 163 -1.10 0.01 -11.51
N LYS A 164 -0.91 -0.67 -12.65
CA LYS A 164 -0.02 -0.20 -13.72
C LYS A 164 -0.44 1.18 -14.27
N TYR A 165 -1.74 1.39 -14.43
CA TYR A 165 -2.28 2.67 -14.89
C TYR A 165 -1.98 3.79 -13.87
N VAL A 166 -2.22 3.53 -12.57
CA VAL A 166 -1.93 4.50 -11.50
C VAL A 166 -0.44 4.81 -11.46
N ASP A 167 0.44 3.81 -11.47
CA ASP A 167 1.89 4.00 -11.47
C ASP A 167 2.36 4.89 -12.63
N LYS A 168 1.79 4.70 -13.81
CA LYS A 168 2.14 5.47 -15.00
C LYS A 168 1.61 6.92 -14.98
N ASN A 169 0.46 7.16 -14.34
CA ASN A 169 -0.30 8.41 -14.47
C ASN A 169 -0.41 9.24 -13.18
N ARG A 170 0.25 8.87 -12.10
CA ARG A 170 0.19 9.56 -10.80
C ARG A 170 0.85 10.95 -10.72
N LYS A 171 1.39 11.44 -11.82
CA LYS A 171 2.08 12.75 -11.91
C LYS A 171 1.12 13.91 -11.96
#